data_df169a35c5f5440cc855ba8f43e14120
#
_entry.id   df169a35c5f5440cc855ba8f43e14120
#
_cell.length_a   1.000
_cell.length_b   1.000
_cell.length_c   1.000
_cell.angle_alpha   90.00
_cell.angle_beta   90.00
_cell.angle_gamma   90.00
#
_symmetry.space_group_name_H-M   'P 1'
#
loop_
_entity.id
_entity.type
_entity.pdbx_description
1 polymer ?
#
loop_
_entity_poly.entity_id
_entity_poly.type
_entity_poly.pdbx_seq_one_letter_code
_entity_poly.pdbx_strand_id
1 'polypeptide(L)'
;MTYMLDTNICIYVMKKKPEAALRRFRQEMDGGLCISSVTLAELEFGVQNSSDPIRNGQALLRFLAPLSVLPFGPAAASEYGAVRAFLQKKGTPIGPLDMLIAAHARAEGLTLVTNN
;
A
#
# COMPACT_ATOMS: atom_id res chain seq x y z
N MET A 1 -8.34 11.45 4.95
CA MET A 1 -7.21 10.72 4.33
C MET A 1 -7.14 11.01 2.85
N THR A 2 -5.96 11.33 2.34
CA THR A 2 -5.79 11.72 0.94
C THR A 2 -4.87 10.77 0.18
N TYR A 3 -3.96 10.10 0.88
CA TYR A 3 -2.90 9.32 0.25
C TYR A 3 -2.89 7.88 0.73
N MET A 4 -2.75 6.97 -0.25
CA MET A 4 -2.54 5.54 0.01
C MET A 4 -1.12 5.19 -0.43
N LEU A 5 -0.37 4.50 0.45
CA LEU A 5 1.00 4.07 0.13
C LEU A 5 0.95 2.70 -0.55
N ASP A 6 1.73 2.53 -1.64
CA ASP A 6 1.85 1.20 -2.22
C ASP A 6 2.86 0.36 -1.43
N THR A 7 2.95 -0.93 -1.77
CA THR A 7 3.81 -1.85 -1.04
C THR A 7 5.29 -1.44 -1.12
N ASN A 8 5.75 -1.02 -2.29
CA ASN A 8 7.16 -0.67 -2.48
C ASN A 8 7.56 0.55 -1.67
N ILE A 9 6.71 1.57 -1.61
CA ILE A 9 7.02 2.75 -0.80
C ILE A 9 7.02 2.41 0.69
N CYS A 10 6.14 1.49 1.14
CA CYS A 10 6.14 1.02 2.52
C CYS A 10 7.47 0.36 2.87
N ILE A 11 7.94 -0.55 2.02
CA ILE A 11 9.21 -1.24 2.23
C ILE A 11 10.36 -0.24 2.26
N TYR A 12 10.36 0.72 1.34
CA TYR A 12 11.37 1.77 1.28
C TYR A 12 11.43 2.56 2.59
N VAL A 13 10.27 3.01 3.07
CA VAL A 13 10.18 3.80 4.31
C VAL A 13 10.66 2.97 5.51
N MET A 14 10.28 1.71 5.57
CA MET A 14 10.68 0.83 6.67
C MET A 14 12.19 0.62 6.73
N LYS A 15 12.86 0.60 5.57
CA LYS A 15 14.32 0.40 5.50
C LYS A 15 15.11 1.68 5.74
N LYS A 16 14.51 2.85 5.65
CA LYS A 16 15.17 4.15 5.70
C LYS A 16 14.85 4.93 6.97
N LYS A 17 14.98 4.30 8.17
CA LYS A 17 14.64 4.91 9.44
C LYS A 17 13.14 5.22 9.47
N PRO A 18 12.33 4.20 9.62
CA PRO A 18 10.89 4.25 9.35
C PRO A 18 10.13 5.33 10.12
N GLU A 19 10.43 5.55 11.40
CA GLU A 19 9.66 6.51 12.18
C GLU A 19 9.89 7.94 11.73
N ALA A 20 11.13 8.31 11.45
CA ALA A 20 11.44 9.65 10.98
C ALA A 20 10.88 9.89 9.58
N ALA A 21 11.05 8.92 8.68
CA ALA A 21 10.57 9.03 7.32
C ALA A 21 9.04 9.11 7.27
N LEU A 22 8.36 8.28 8.05
CA LEU A 22 6.91 8.26 8.11
C LEU A 22 6.36 9.55 8.69
N ARG A 23 7.00 10.08 9.74
CA ARG A 23 6.61 11.36 10.32
C ARG A 23 6.71 12.48 9.30
N ARG A 24 7.77 12.49 8.51
CA ARG A 24 7.95 13.45 7.44
C ARG A 24 6.86 13.34 6.39
N PHE A 25 6.53 12.11 5.97
CA PHE A 25 5.43 11.89 5.05
C PHE A 25 4.13 12.47 5.58
N ARG A 26 3.83 12.22 6.86
CA ARG A 26 2.60 12.71 7.47
C ARG A 26 2.56 14.21 7.59
N GLN A 27 3.70 14.85 7.79
CA GLN A 27 3.78 16.31 7.82
C GLN A 27 3.55 16.93 6.44
N GLU A 28 4.04 16.28 5.40
CA GLU A 28 3.90 16.76 4.03
C GLU A 28 2.55 16.43 3.41
N MET A 29 1.88 15.40 3.90
CA MET A 29 0.63 14.90 3.35
C MET A 29 -0.48 15.06 4.39
N ASP A 30 -1.23 16.13 4.28
CA ASP A 30 -2.34 16.43 5.21
C ASP A 30 -3.32 15.28 5.30
N GLY A 31 -3.83 15.06 6.51
CA GLY A 31 -4.89 14.10 6.73
C GLY A 31 -4.44 12.67 6.99
N GLY A 32 -3.12 12.44 7.07
CA GLY A 32 -2.58 11.13 7.39
C GLY A 32 -2.47 10.22 6.17
N LEU A 33 -2.04 9.00 6.43
CA LEU A 33 -1.71 8.03 5.40
C LEU A 33 -2.45 6.72 5.65
N CYS A 34 -2.72 5.99 4.58
CA CYS A 34 -3.33 4.67 4.67
C CYS A 34 -2.65 3.69 3.74
N ILE A 35 -2.94 2.42 3.94
CA ILE A 35 -2.57 1.35 3.03
C ILE A 35 -3.79 0.48 2.75
N SER A 36 -3.76 -0.22 1.62
CA SER A 36 -4.74 -1.25 1.30
C SER A 36 -4.48 -2.50 2.13
N SER A 37 -5.53 -3.25 2.46
CA SER A 37 -5.35 -4.58 3.04
C SER A 37 -4.57 -5.52 2.11
N VAL A 38 -4.55 -5.26 0.81
CA VAL A 38 -3.70 -5.98 -0.16
C VAL A 38 -2.22 -5.73 0.15
N THR A 39 -1.86 -4.46 0.38
CA THR A 39 -0.49 -4.10 0.79
C THR A 39 -0.13 -4.76 2.12
N LEU A 40 -1.04 -4.74 3.08
CA LEU A 40 -0.81 -5.41 4.35
C LEU A 40 -0.51 -6.89 4.15
N ALA A 41 -1.29 -7.56 3.28
CA ALA A 41 -1.06 -8.98 3.00
C ALA A 41 0.35 -9.23 2.44
N GLU A 42 0.82 -8.36 1.54
CA GLU A 42 2.18 -8.48 0.99
C GLU A 42 3.24 -8.26 2.06
N LEU A 43 3.04 -7.28 2.94
CA LEU A 43 3.98 -7.00 4.03
C LEU A 43 4.02 -8.17 5.02
N GLU A 44 2.87 -8.75 5.34
CA GLU A 44 2.79 -9.93 6.21
C GLU A 44 3.50 -11.13 5.59
N PHE A 45 3.34 -11.34 4.29
CA PHE A 45 4.08 -12.39 3.60
C PHE A 45 5.59 -12.15 3.71
N GLY A 46 6.03 -10.91 3.53
CA GLY A 46 7.44 -10.56 3.65
C GLY A 46 7.99 -10.90 5.04
N VAL A 47 7.20 -10.65 6.08
CA VAL A 47 7.57 -11.00 7.45
C VAL A 47 7.74 -12.51 7.61
N GLN A 48 6.73 -13.28 7.19
CA GLN A 48 6.74 -14.74 7.35
C GLN A 48 7.84 -15.40 6.54
N ASN A 49 8.20 -14.81 5.40
CA ASN A 49 9.23 -15.34 4.50
C ASN A 49 10.64 -14.84 4.85
N SER A 50 10.79 -14.06 5.92
CA SER A 50 12.08 -13.49 6.32
C SER A 50 12.85 -14.46 7.22
N SER A 51 14.14 -14.15 7.44
CA SER A 51 15.01 -14.94 8.32
C SER A 51 14.67 -14.76 9.81
N ASP A 52 13.95 -13.68 10.16
CA ASP A 52 13.59 -13.40 11.55
C ASP A 52 12.15 -12.87 11.61
N PRO A 53 11.15 -13.77 11.50
CA PRO A 53 9.74 -13.32 11.45
C PRO A 53 9.28 -12.61 12.71
N ILE A 54 9.78 -12.98 13.87
CA ILE A 54 9.38 -12.35 15.13
C ILE A 54 9.82 -10.90 15.16
N ARG A 55 11.09 -10.64 14.87
CA ARG A 55 11.65 -9.30 14.86
C ARG A 55 11.00 -8.43 13.79
N ASN A 56 10.88 -9.00 12.59
CA ASN A 56 10.30 -8.26 11.46
C ASN A 56 8.80 -8.02 11.65
N GLY A 57 8.11 -8.94 12.32
CA GLY A 57 6.71 -8.73 12.68
C GLY A 57 6.53 -7.57 13.65
N GLN A 58 7.43 -7.45 14.62
CA GLN A 58 7.39 -6.31 15.54
C GLN A 58 7.67 -5.00 14.83
N ALA A 59 8.61 -5.00 13.89
CA ALA A 59 8.90 -3.81 13.08
C ALA A 59 7.68 -3.41 12.24
N LEU A 60 6.98 -4.38 11.68
CA LEU A 60 5.76 -4.12 10.92
C LEU A 60 4.68 -3.49 11.80
N LEU A 61 4.47 -4.01 13.00
CA LEU A 61 3.50 -3.43 13.92
C LEU A 61 3.80 -1.96 14.23
N ARG A 62 5.07 -1.64 14.46
CA ARG A 62 5.48 -0.25 14.71
C ARG A 62 5.21 0.64 13.50
N PHE A 63 5.50 0.12 12.31
CA PHE A 63 5.26 0.85 11.07
C PHE A 63 3.76 1.12 10.87
N LEU A 64 2.92 0.15 11.17
CA LEU A 64 1.47 0.25 10.95
C LEU A 64 0.77 1.15 11.96
N ALA A 65 1.35 1.35 13.14
CA ALA A 65 0.68 2.04 14.24
C ALA A 65 0.07 3.39 13.84
N PRO A 66 0.77 4.28 13.10
CA PRO A 66 0.19 5.56 12.70
C PRO A 66 -0.63 5.51 11.41
N LEU A 67 -0.75 4.35 10.78
CA LEU A 67 -1.44 4.21 9.49
C LEU A 67 -2.83 3.65 9.68
N SER A 68 -3.71 3.95 8.72
CA SER A 68 -5.00 3.28 8.61
C SER A 68 -4.91 2.19 7.56
N VAL A 69 -5.48 1.02 7.85
CA VAL A 69 -5.57 -0.06 6.88
C VAL A 69 -7.00 -0.10 6.35
N LEU A 70 -7.18 0.11 5.06
CA LEU A 70 -8.50 0.10 4.42
C LEU A 70 -8.77 -1.28 3.81
N PRO A 71 -9.94 -1.86 4.09
CA PRO A 71 -10.27 -3.17 3.51
C PRO A 71 -10.58 -3.05 2.02
N PHE A 72 -10.02 -3.97 1.24
CA PHE A 72 -10.33 -4.08 -0.19
C PHE A 72 -11.72 -4.70 -0.31
N GLY A 73 -12.72 -3.87 -0.60
CA GLY A 73 -14.11 -4.28 -0.62
C GLY A 73 -14.73 -4.28 -2.00
N PRO A 74 -16.08 -4.36 -2.06
CA PRO A 74 -16.78 -4.46 -3.35
C PRO A 74 -16.54 -3.31 -4.31
N ALA A 75 -16.43 -2.08 -3.81
CA ALA A 75 -16.16 -0.92 -4.66
C ALA A 75 -14.78 -1.03 -5.29
N ALA A 76 -13.78 -1.44 -4.52
CA ALA A 76 -12.43 -1.67 -5.03
C ALA A 76 -12.41 -2.81 -6.05
N ALA A 77 -13.18 -3.86 -5.80
CA ALA A 77 -13.28 -4.98 -6.73
C ALA A 77 -13.88 -4.54 -8.08
N SER A 78 -14.90 -3.71 -8.04
CA SER A 78 -15.52 -3.17 -9.25
C SER A 78 -14.53 -2.31 -10.04
N GLU A 79 -13.78 -1.43 -9.35
CA GLU A 79 -12.76 -0.62 -9.99
C GLU A 79 -11.64 -1.48 -10.58
N TYR A 80 -11.28 -2.56 -9.90
CA TYR A 80 -10.28 -3.49 -10.42
C TYR A 80 -10.70 -4.05 -11.77
N GLY A 81 -11.95 -4.48 -11.90
CA GLY A 81 -12.45 -5.00 -13.16
C GLY A 81 -12.33 -3.97 -14.28
N ALA A 82 -12.71 -2.74 -14.02
CA ALA A 82 -12.64 -1.66 -15.01
C ALA A 82 -11.18 -1.32 -15.38
N VAL A 83 -10.30 -1.19 -14.40
CA VAL A 83 -8.89 -0.85 -14.62
C VAL A 83 -8.20 -1.96 -15.42
N ARG A 84 -8.42 -3.21 -15.04
CA ARG A 84 -7.79 -4.33 -15.72
C ARG A 84 -8.25 -4.44 -17.16
N ALA A 85 -9.55 -4.30 -17.41
CA ALA A 85 -10.09 -4.34 -18.76
C ALA A 85 -9.52 -3.24 -19.64
N PHE A 86 -9.41 -2.03 -19.09
CA PHE A 86 -8.85 -0.88 -19.79
C PHE A 86 -7.39 -1.10 -20.17
N LEU A 87 -6.57 -1.54 -19.21
CA LEU A 87 -5.14 -1.77 -19.45
C LEU A 87 -4.90 -2.93 -20.42
N GLN A 88 -5.72 -3.97 -20.33
CA GLN A 88 -5.61 -5.12 -21.22
C GLN A 88 -5.89 -4.72 -22.66
N LYS A 89 -6.91 -3.89 -22.90
CA LYS A 89 -7.24 -3.40 -24.22
C LYS A 89 -6.16 -2.50 -24.80
N LYS A 90 -5.47 -1.76 -23.94
CA LYS A 90 -4.37 -0.90 -24.37
C LYS A 90 -3.05 -1.66 -24.55
N GLY A 91 -2.99 -2.91 -24.13
CA GLY A 91 -1.75 -3.68 -24.21
C GLY A 91 -0.67 -3.20 -23.26
N THR A 92 -1.05 -2.55 -22.16
CA THR A 92 -0.10 -2.03 -21.15
C THR A 92 -0.38 -2.67 -19.79
N PRO A 93 -0.13 -3.97 -19.63
CA PRO A 93 -0.38 -4.65 -18.36
C PRO A 93 0.56 -4.19 -17.28
N ILE A 94 0.06 -4.17 -16.04
CA ILE A 94 0.90 -4.00 -14.84
C ILE A 94 0.72 -5.23 -13.97
N GLY A 95 1.57 -5.38 -12.95
CA GLY A 95 1.48 -6.54 -12.06
C GLY A 95 0.10 -6.63 -11.40
N PRO A 96 -0.39 -7.85 -11.16
CA PRO A 96 -1.75 -8.03 -10.62
C PRO A 96 -1.95 -7.40 -9.25
N LEU A 97 -0.96 -7.46 -8.36
CA LEU A 97 -1.07 -6.83 -7.04
C LEU A 97 -1.06 -5.31 -7.16
N ASP A 98 -0.24 -4.77 -8.06
CA ASP A 98 -0.21 -3.33 -8.31
C ASP A 98 -1.55 -2.83 -8.85
N MET A 99 -2.20 -3.63 -9.70
CA MET A 99 -3.54 -3.28 -10.20
C MET A 99 -4.57 -3.26 -9.10
N LEU A 100 -4.51 -4.22 -8.16
CA LEU A 100 -5.43 -4.25 -7.02
C LEU A 100 -5.27 -3.00 -6.16
N ILE A 101 -4.04 -2.62 -5.87
CA ILE A 101 -3.76 -1.45 -5.03
C ILE A 101 -4.20 -0.17 -5.73
N ALA A 102 -3.90 -0.04 -7.02
CA ALA A 102 -4.31 1.13 -7.81
C ALA A 102 -5.84 1.25 -7.88
N ALA A 103 -6.52 0.13 -8.12
CA ALA A 103 -7.98 0.12 -8.16
C ALA A 103 -8.58 0.50 -6.81
N HIS A 104 -7.96 0.03 -5.71
CA HIS A 104 -8.42 0.38 -4.37
C HIS A 104 -8.29 1.87 -4.10
N ALA A 105 -7.16 2.46 -4.46
CA ALA A 105 -6.97 3.91 -4.30
C ALA A 105 -8.02 4.69 -5.10
N ARG A 106 -8.28 4.28 -6.34
CA ARG A 106 -9.31 4.92 -7.17
C ARG A 106 -10.69 4.83 -6.53
N ALA A 107 -11.05 3.65 -6.03
CA ALA A 107 -12.37 3.43 -5.42
C ALA A 107 -12.59 4.32 -4.21
N GLU A 108 -11.52 4.61 -3.47
CA GLU A 108 -11.58 5.45 -2.27
C GLU A 108 -11.34 6.93 -2.56
N GLY A 109 -11.09 7.30 -3.81
CA GLY A 109 -10.78 8.67 -4.16
C GLY A 109 -9.44 9.16 -3.63
N LEU A 110 -8.48 8.27 -3.46
CA LEU A 110 -7.18 8.58 -2.88
C LEU A 110 -6.09 8.64 -3.95
N THR A 111 -5.06 9.43 -3.67
CA THR A 111 -3.86 9.46 -4.49
C THR A 111 -2.92 8.35 -4.04
N LEU A 112 -2.49 7.53 -4.99
CA LEU A 112 -1.54 6.45 -4.70
C LEU A 112 -0.12 7.01 -4.70
N VAL A 113 0.60 6.78 -3.62
CA VAL A 113 2.01 7.16 -3.51
C VAL A 113 2.84 5.93 -3.83
N THR A 114 3.72 6.06 -4.81
CA THR A 114 4.55 4.96 -5.30
C THR A 114 6.00 5.41 -5.40
N ASN A 115 6.90 4.44 -5.34
CA ASN A 115 8.35 4.67 -5.43
C ASN A 115 8.91 4.25 -6.80
N ASN A 116 8.07 4.22 -7.78
CA ASN A 116 8.49 3.86 -9.15
C ASN A 116 8.93 5.07 -9.95
#